data_b03534fc076c1f5204e783da884e50ed
#
_entry.id   b03534fc076c1f5204e783da884e50ed
#
_cell.length_a   1.000
_cell.length_b   1.000
_cell.length_c   1.000
_cell.angle_alpha   90.00
_cell.angle_beta   90.00
_cell.angle_gamma   90.00
#
_symmetry.space_group_name_H-M   'P 1'
#
loop_
_entity.id
_entity.type
_entity.pdbx_description
1 polymer ?
#
loop_
_entity_poly.entity_id
_entity_poly.type
_entity_poly.pdbx_seq_one_letter_code
_entity_poly.pdbx_strand_id
1 'polypeptide(L)'
;MCVRPEYPTPQFERSNWINLNGEWDFKIDNEKCGEPKEYFNLDKFDGKIIVPFCPESKLSGIENTDFMYCVWYKRKVTLPNEWRSNNKRTFLNIGACDYETIVYVNGNKAGTHFGGYTPIRIDITPWIVDGENDITICAKDNPQDFSIPSGKQSSELKSYGCFYTRTTGIWQTVWLESTPDAYIKSVKMTPSLKNGTVFIEAETENADGLEFTAVASFNGKEICRASGAVIWRKAQLVLNIDEVHPWDMENPNLYDVTFTLGEDTVKSYFGLRDIVLKDNITYLNGKPVFQRLILDQGFYPDGIYTAPTEDELIADIRRSLDMGFNGARLHQKVFEPRYLYHCDKMGYLVWGEHGNWGLATNTDHPYKSFLPEWIEILQRDYNHPSIIGWCPLNETGVGINEKFVKLLHQITMEYDPTRIFIDNSGWCHVEGTFDMFDVHDYGLTPEKYLPLIEGKEVECIKAWRGNFEKSDYMFRNDICFVSEFGGIRMKLKDGEGWGYGKETDSVKDFVNRYKTLVDALLDNPKITAFCYTQLTDVEQEQNGLYTYDRVPKIAPELLKPITSRKAAIEE
;
A
#
# COMPACT_ATOMS: atom_id res chain seq x y z
N MET A 1 27.99 1.07 2.42
CA MET A 1 26.85 1.78 3.04
C MET A 1 25.68 0.81 3.03
N CYS A 2 24.94 0.64 4.13
CA CYS A 2 23.78 -0.27 4.13
C CYS A 2 22.67 0.38 3.30
N VAL A 3 22.07 -0.40 2.40
CA VAL A 3 20.95 0.05 1.56
C VAL A 3 19.67 -0.10 2.37
N ARG A 4 18.83 0.96 2.45
CA ARG A 4 17.58 0.95 3.22
C ARG A 4 17.81 0.35 4.64
N PRO A 5 18.57 1.07 5.49
CA PRO A 5 19.03 0.55 6.79
C PRO A 5 17.95 0.59 7.88
N GLU A 6 16.85 1.29 7.66
CA GLU A 6 15.75 1.46 8.60
C GLU A 6 15.02 0.13 8.88
N TYR A 7 14.45 0.00 10.09
CA TYR A 7 13.60 -1.14 10.43
C TYR A 7 12.32 -1.12 9.58
N PRO A 8 11.96 -2.19 8.87
CA PRO A 8 10.96 -2.13 7.80
C PRO A 8 9.51 -1.99 8.29
N THR A 9 9.19 -2.46 9.51
CA THR A 9 7.81 -2.51 10.04
C THR A 9 7.68 -1.76 11.37
N PRO A 10 7.60 -0.40 11.38
CA PRO A 10 7.64 0.41 12.60
C PRO A 10 6.50 0.12 13.59
N GLN A 11 5.41 -0.47 13.14
CA GLN A 11 4.29 -0.87 14.00
C GLN A 11 4.48 -2.23 14.68
N PHE A 12 5.61 -2.91 14.43
CA PHE A 12 5.89 -4.22 15.02
C PHE A 12 7.40 -4.45 15.10
N GLU A 13 8.09 -3.64 15.92
CA GLU A 13 9.55 -3.57 15.97
C GLU A 13 10.14 -4.44 17.10
N ARG A 14 11.12 -5.27 16.76
CA ARG A 14 11.98 -6.00 17.70
C ARG A 14 13.42 -5.52 17.61
N SER A 15 14.12 -5.54 18.75
CA SER A 15 15.54 -5.16 18.82
C SER A 15 16.49 -6.20 18.22
N ASN A 16 16.09 -7.48 18.25
CA ASN A 16 16.91 -8.59 17.76
C ASN A 16 16.63 -8.85 16.27
N TRP A 17 17.23 -8.06 15.40
CA TRP A 17 17.08 -8.18 13.95
C TRP A 17 18.38 -7.90 13.20
N ILE A 18 18.46 -8.40 11.97
CA ILE A 18 19.61 -8.20 11.07
C ILE A 18 19.06 -7.82 9.69
N ASN A 19 19.44 -6.64 9.19
CA ASN A 19 19.11 -6.23 7.84
C ASN A 19 19.93 -7.04 6.83
N LEU A 20 19.27 -7.65 5.83
CA LEU A 20 19.91 -8.41 4.77
C LEU A 20 19.89 -7.68 3.42
N ASN A 21 19.53 -6.39 3.38
CA ASN A 21 19.66 -5.61 2.17
C ASN A 21 21.12 -5.46 1.74
N GLY A 22 21.33 -5.13 0.47
CA GLY A 22 22.66 -4.97 -0.13
C GLY A 22 22.98 -6.09 -1.12
N GLU A 23 24.23 -6.45 -1.30
CA GLU A 23 24.65 -7.38 -2.34
C GLU A 23 24.25 -8.84 -2.04
N TRP A 24 23.61 -9.47 -3.02
CA TRP A 24 23.31 -10.90 -3.09
C TRP A 24 23.86 -11.50 -4.37
N ASP A 25 24.20 -12.78 -4.38
CA ASP A 25 24.36 -13.53 -5.61
C ASP A 25 23.04 -13.64 -6.34
N PHE A 26 23.06 -13.56 -7.66
CA PHE A 26 21.85 -13.49 -8.48
C PHE A 26 21.94 -14.31 -9.76
N LYS A 27 20.82 -14.93 -10.15
CA LYS A 27 20.74 -15.70 -11.39
C LYS A 27 19.33 -15.64 -11.98
N ILE A 28 19.25 -15.34 -13.27
CA ILE A 28 18.01 -15.45 -14.07
C ILE A 28 17.89 -16.90 -14.56
N ASP A 29 16.70 -17.48 -14.43
CA ASP A 29 16.39 -18.88 -14.78
C ASP A 29 15.07 -18.97 -15.56
N ASN A 30 15.04 -18.40 -16.76
CA ASN A 30 13.82 -18.38 -17.59
C ASN A 30 13.34 -19.79 -18.00
N GLU A 31 14.22 -20.78 -17.98
CA GLU A 31 13.89 -22.18 -18.25
C GLU A 31 13.26 -22.88 -17.03
N LYS A 32 13.22 -22.23 -15.87
CA LYS A 32 12.72 -22.79 -14.60
C LYS A 32 13.38 -24.12 -14.24
N CYS A 33 14.66 -24.24 -14.54
CA CYS A 33 15.42 -25.48 -14.35
C CYS A 33 16.18 -25.52 -13.00
N GLY A 34 16.13 -24.46 -12.21
CA GLY A 34 16.89 -24.32 -10.98
C GLY A 34 16.49 -25.30 -9.88
N GLU A 35 15.19 -25.59 -9.72
CA GLU A 35 14.76 -26.62 -8.74
C GLU A 35 15.23 -28.02 -9.14
N PRO A 36 15.00 -28.52 -10.39
CA PRO A 36 15.54 -29.80 -10.84
C PRO A 36 17.07 -29.91 -10.83
N LYS A 37 17.77 -28.80 -11.02
CA LYS A 37 19.25 -28.73 -10.98
C LYS A 37 19.78 -28.36 -9.60
N GLU A 38 18.92 -28.27 -8.61
CA GLU A 38 19.25 -27.97 -7.21
C GLU A 38 20.12 -26.71 -7.05
N TYR A 39 19.74 -25.58 -7.69
CA TYR A 39 20.47 -24.32 -7.58
C TYR A 39 20.60 -23.86 -6.12
N PHE A 40 19.69 -24.26 -5.24
CA PHE A 40 19.78 -24.01 -3.80
C PHE A 40 21.01 -24.69 -3.13
N ASN A 41 21.60 -25.70 -3.75
CA ASN A 41 22.83 -26.38 -3.27
C ASN A 41 24.13 -25.82 -3.88
N LEU A 42 24.06 -24.91 -4.86
CA LEU A 42 25.26 -24.27 -5.41
C LEU A 42 25.89 -23.33 -4.36
N ASP A 43 27.22 -23.24 -4.34
CA ASP A 43 27.94 -22.37 -3.41
C ASP A 43 27.67 -20.88 -3.68
N LYS A 44 27.53 -20.48 -4.94
CA LYS A 44 27.25 -19.11 -5.38
C LYS A 44 26.60 -19.09 -6.76
N PHE A 45 26.09 -17.92 -7.15
CA PHE A 45 25.69 -17.61 -8.52
C PHE A 45 26.70 -16.67 -9.20
N ASP A 46 26.69 -16.62 -10.51
CA ASP A 46 27.67 -15.83 -11.28
C ASP A 46 27.38 -14.34 -11.31
N GLY A 47 26.08 -13.95 -11.18
CA GLY A 47 25.63 -12.56 -11.12
C GLY A 47 25.55 -12.01 -9.70
N LYS A 48 25.40 -10.70 -9.58
CA LYS A 48 25.18 -9.96 -8.34
C LYS A 48 24.01 -9.00 -8.50
N ILE A 49 23.25 -8.79 -7.42
CA ILE A 49 22.14 -7.83 -7.36
C ILE A 49 22.17 -7.08 -6.03
N ILE A 50 21.68 -5.84 -6.02
CA ILE A 50 21.49 -5.06 -4.81
C ILE A 50 20.03 -5.15 -4.35
N VAL A 51 19.75 -5.95 -3.33
CA VAL A 51 18.46 -6.04 -2.65
C VAL A 51 18.26 -4.78 -1.77
N PRO A 52 17.06 -4.15 -1.72
CA PRO A 52 15.76 -4.68 -2.15
C PRO A 52 15.30 -4.22 -3.55
N PHE A 53 16.19 -3.84 -4.43
CA PHE A 53 15.80 -3.35 -5.74
C PHE A 53 15.56 -4.49 -6.73
N CYS A 54 14.42 -4.43 -7.45
CA CYS A 54 14.08 -5.44 -8.46
C CYS A 54 15.08 -5.45 -9.63
N PRO A 55 15.31 -6.58 -10.31
CA PRO A 55 16.32 -6.69 -11.35
C PRO A 55 16.08 -5.78 -12.56
N GLU A 56 14.87 -5.30 -12.80
CA GLU A 56 14.56 -4.33 -13.85
C GLU A 56 15.10 -2.94 -13.53
N SER A 57 15.28 -2.63 -12.24
CA SER A 57 15.69 -1.30 -11.78
C SER A 57 17.19 -1.05 -11.94
N LYS A 58 17.56 0.21 -12.16
CA LYS A 58 18.95 0.65 -12.21
C LYS A 58 19.67 0.48 -10.86
N LEU A 59 18.97 0.72 -9.75
CA LEU A 59 19.53 0.60 -8.41
C LEU A 59 19.86 -0.83 -8.02
N SER A 60 19.30 -1.82 -8.69
CA SER A 60 19.67 -3.23 -8.51
C SER A 60 21.07 -3.56 -9.03
N GLY A 61 21.59 -2.76 -9.97
CA GLY A 61 22.82 -3.03 -10.71
C GLY A 61 22.66 -4.04 -11.85
N ILE A 62 21.45 -4.55 -12.11
CA ILE A 62 21.14 -5.49 -13.21
C ILE A 62 20.56 -4.74 -14.41
N GLU A 63 19.55 -3.87 -14.19
CA GLU A 63 18.89 -3.04 -15.21
C GLU A 63 18.41 -3.86 -16.43
N ASN A 64 17.81 -5.03 -16.16
CA ASN A 64 17.29 -5.91 -17.20
C ASN A 64 15.76 -5.84 -17.26
N THR A 65 15.22 -5.25 -18.33
CA THR A 65 13.78 -5.11 -18.57
C THR A 65 13.18 -6.21 -19.45
N ASP A 66 13.95 -7.25 -19.82
CA ASP A 66 13.41 -8.44 -20.48
C ASP A 66 12.51 -9.25 -19.53
N PHE A 67 11.69 -10.15 -20.07
CA PHE A 67 10.90 -11.05 -19.24
C PHE A 67 11.80 -12.00 -18.44
N MET A 68 11.58 -12.02 -17.12
CA MET A 68 12.28 -12.89 -16.19
C MET A 68 11.26 -13.74 -15.44
N TYR A 69 11.00 -14.96 -15.94
CA TYR A 69 9.98 -15.85 -15.39
C TYR A 69 10.37 -16.57 -14.10
N CYS A 70 11.67 -16.56 -13.78
CA CYS A 70 12.22 -17.12 -12.55
C CYS A 70 13.58 -16.48 -12.27
N VAL A 71 13.77 -16.06 -11.03
CA VAL A 71 15.04 -15.50 -10.57
C VAL A 71 15.43 -16.11 -9.24
N TRP A 72 16.74 -16.22 -9.02
CA TRP A 72 17.33 -16.81 -7.84
C TRP A 72 18.27 -15.83 -7.16
N TYR A 73 18.11 -15.72 -5.84
CA TYR A 73 18.95 -14.94 -4.94
C TYR A 73 19.65 -15.86 -3.97
N LYS A 74 20.90 -15.56 -3.64
CA LYS A 74 21.63 -16.32 -2.63
C LYS A 74 22.49 -15.40 -1.77
N ARG A 75 22.48 -15.64 -0.45
CA ARG A 75 23.31 -14.91 0.49
C ARG A 75 23.74 -15.81 1.65
N LYS A 76 25.00 -15.68 2.03
CA LYS A 76 25.56 -16.29 3.23
C LYS A 76 25.45 -15.35 4.41
N VAL A 77 25.06 -15.88 5.57
CA VAL A 77 24.89 -15.09 6.79
C VAL A 77 25.34 -15.87 8.01
N THR A 78 26.07 -15.20 8.91
CA THR A 78 26.43 -15.74 10.21
C THR A 78 25.49 -15.17 11.26
N LEU A 79 24.80 -16.05 11.99
CA LEU A 79 23.85 -15.64 13.03
C LEU A 79 24.59 -15.45 14.38
N PRO A 80 24.13 -14.48 15.20
CA PRO A 80 24.60 -14.36 16.58
C PRO A 80 24.42 -15.68 17.37
N ASN A 81 25.37 -16.01 18.20
CA ASN A 81 25.34 -17.26 18.96
C ASN A 81 24.10 -17.39 19.87
N GLU A 82 23.65 -16.27 20.42
CA GLU A 82 22.46 -16.17 21.27
C GLU A 82 21.16 -16.50 20.56
N TRP A 83 21.11 -16.40 19.22
CA TRP A 83 19.93 -16.73 18.43
C TRP A 83 19.70 -18.22 18.23
N ARG A 84 20.72 -19.03 18.56
CA ARG A 84 20.73 -20.47 18.34
C ARG A 84 20.47 -21.29 19.61
N SER A 85 20.08 -20.64 20.71
CA SER A 85 19.70 -21.34 21.93
C SER A 85 18.38 -22.09 21.75
N ASN A 86 18.19 -23.22 22.46
CA ASN A 86 17.02 -24.10 22.30
C ASN A 86 15.65 -23.44 22.56
N ASN A 87 15.63 -22.26 23.19
CA ASN A 87 14.44 -21.49 23.48
C ASN A 87 14.29 -20.23 22.62
N LYS A 88 14.99 -20.17 21.48
CA LYS A 88 14.88 -19.07 20.50
C LYS A 88 14.39 -19.59 19.15
N ARG A 89 13.72 -18.72 18.43
CA ARG A 89 13.34 -18.92 17.04
C ARG A 89 13.97 -17.87 16.17
N THR A 90 14.28 -18.22 14.93
CA THR A 90 14.80 -17.30 13.91
C THR A 90 13.86 -17.30 12.71
N PHE A 91 13.45 -16.11 12.32
CA PHE A 91 12.56 -15.90 11.18
C PHE A 91 13.30 -15.15 10.06
N LEU A 92 13.15 -15.65 8.84
CA LEU A 92 13.42 -14.87 7.64
C LEU A 92 12.16 -14.10 7.28
N ASN A 93 12.30 -12.79 7.09
CA ASN A 93 11.24 -11.90 6.66
C ASN A 93 11.63 -11.23 5.34
N ILE A 94 10.66 -11.07 4.45
CA ILE A 94 10.77 -10.34 3.18
C ILE A 94 9.56 -9.42 3.10
N GLY A 95 9.75 -8.12 2.94
CA GLY A 95 8.65 -7.16 2.92
C GLY A 95 7.69 -7.38 1.76
N ALA A 96 8.21 -7.69 0.58
CA ALA A 96 7.45 -8.12 -0.59
C ALA A 96 8.38 -8.76 -1.65
N CYS A 97 7.85 -9.76 -2.36
CA CYS A 97 8.55 -10.46 -3.43
C CYS A 97 7.53 -10.97 -4.46
N ASP A 98 7.61 -10.51 -5.71
CA ASP A 98 6.68 -10.83 -6.77
C ASP A 98 7.14 -12.07 -7.54
N TYR A 99 6.35 -13.15 -7.73
CA TYR A 99 5.03 -13.42 -7.17
C TYR A 99 5.04 -14.69 -6.28
N GLU A 100 5.47 -15.89 -6.83
CA GLU A 100 5.68 -17.12 -6.07
C GLU A 100 7.09 -17.12 -5.48
N THR A 101 7.19 -17.10 -4.18
CA THR A 101 8.48 -17.09 -3.46
C THR A 101 8.73 -18.42 -2.78
N ILE A 102 9.88 -19.03 -3.03
CA ILE A 102 10.33 -20.27 -2.38
C ILE A 102 11.64 -19.97 -1.66
N VAL A 103 11.69 -20.29 -0.38
CA VAL A 103 12.88 -20.07 0.46
C VAL A 103 13.53 -21.41 0.79
N TYR A 104 14.85 -21.45 0.64
CA TYR A 104 15.73 -22.55 1.05
C TYR A 104 16.75 -22.04 2.06
N VAL A 105 17.03 -22.85 3.09
CA VAL A 105 18.07 -22.59 4.07
C VAL A 105 18.96 -23.82 4.17
N ASN A 106 20.25 -23.64 3.93
CA ASN A 106 21.24 -24.75 3.92
C ASN A 106 20.77 -25.94 3.06
N GLY A 107 20.23 -25.65 1.85
CA GLY A 107 19.73 -26.65 0.91
C GLY A 107 18.35 -27.23 1.22
N ASN A 108 17.73 -26.89 2.35
CA ASN A 108 16.41 -27.38 2.74
C ASN A 108 15.33 -26.36 2.41
N LYS A 109 14.22 -26.81 1.82
CA LYS A 109 13.06 -25.95 1.56
C LYS A 109 12.40 -25.54 2.89
N ALA A 110 12.48 -24.26 3.22
CA ALA A 110 11.97 -23.70 4.47
C ALA A 110 10.52 -23.26 4.37
N GLY A 111 10.11 -22.72 3.19
CA GLY A 111 8.74 -22.27 3.01
C GLY A 111 8.45 -21.79 1.60
N THR A 112 7.18 -21.48 1.36
CA THR A 112 6.68 -20.92 0.09
C THR A 112 5.59 -19.89 0.41
N HIS A 113 5.53 -18.81 -0.39
CA HIS A 113 4.49 -17.79 -0.34
C HIS A 113 4.02 -17.44 -1.74
N PHE A 114 2.76 -17.02 -1.87
CA PHE A 114 2.14 -16.52 -3.09
C PHE A 114 1.55 -15.14 -2.81
N GLY A 115 1.89 -14.19 -3.63
CA GLY A 115 1.49 -12.78 -3.52
C GLY A 115 2.68 -11.85 -3.72
N GLY A 116 2.47 -10.78 -4.49
CA GLY A 116 3.54 -9.84 -4.88
C GLY A 116 3.69 -8.64 -3.95
N TYR A 117 2.74 -8.43 -3.01
CA TYR A 117 2.61 -7.17 -2.27
C TYR A 117 2.68 -7.30 -0.75
N THR A 118 2.64 -8.52 -0.23
CA THR A 118 2.50 -8.77 1.21
C THR A 118 3.75 -9.39 1.83
N PRO A 119 3.95 -9.24 3.15
CA PRO A 119 5.15 -9.69 3.81
C PRO A 119 5.20 -11.21 3.94
N ILE A 120 6.37 -11.76 3.73
CA ILE A 120 6.70 -13.16 3.88
C ILE A 120 7.45 -13.34 5.20
N ARG A 121 6.96 -14.23 6.07
CA ARG A 121 7.61 -14.59 7.33
C ARG A 121 7.73 -16.10 7.46
N ILE A 122 8.96 -16.61 7.47
CA ILE A 122 9.23 -18.04 7.49
C ILE A 122 10.11 -18.37 8.70
N ASP A 123 9.69 -19.31 9.54
CA ASP A 123 10.50 -19.87 10.61
C ASP A 123 11.60 -20.74 10.01
N ILE A 124 12.83 -20.28 10.11
CA ILE A 124 14.03 -20.98 9.60
C ILE A 124 14.79 -21.74 10.68
N THR A 125 14.33 -21.69 11.92
CA THR A 125 14.97 -22.34 13.08
C THR A 125 15.38 -23.79 12.85
N PRO A 126 14.56 -24.64 12.19
CA PRO A 126 14.89 -26.05 11.99
C PRO A 126 16.10 -26.30 11.08
N TRP A 127 16.48 -25.32 10.25
CA TRP A 127 17.51 -25.50 9.22
C TRP A 127 18.78 -24.69 9.44
N ILE A 128 18.84 -23.85 10.49
CA ILE A 128 20.06 -23.08 10.80
C ILE A 128 21.13 -23.97 11.44
N VAL A 129 22.37 -23.71 11.07
CA VAL A 129 23.56 -24.44 11.58
C VAL A 129 24.53 -23.48 12.25
N ASP A 130 25.53 -24.07 12.95
CA ASP A 130 26.64 -23.30 13.53
C ASP A 130 27.53 -22.70 12.43
N GLY A 131 27.88 -21.41 12.57
CA GLY A 131 28.71 -20.70 11.62
C GLY A 131 27.88 -20.03 10.51
N GLU A 132 28.33 -20.19 9.30
CA GLU A 132 27.72 -19.58 8.11
C GLU A 132 26.51 -20.38 7.64
N ASN A 133 25.42 -19.67 7.33
CA ASN A 133 24.19 -20.24 6.81
C ASN A 133 23.91 -19.70 5.42
N ASP A 134 23.49 -20.57 4.52
CA ASP A 134 23.08 -20.27 3.17
C ASP A 134 21.59 -19.98 3.12
N ILE A 135 21.21 -18.78 2.72
CA ILE A 135 19.82 -18.41 2.41
C ILE A 135 19.69 -18.29 0.90
N THR A 136 18.81 -19.08 0.30
CA THR A 136 18.52 -19.04 -1.13
C THR A 136 17.03 -18.78 -1.33
N ILE A 137 16.70 -17.81 -2.17
CA ILE A 137 15.33 -17.42 -2.50
C ILE A 137 15.13 -17.60 -4.00
N CYS A 138 14.07 -18.30 -4.38
CA CYS A 138 13.59 -18.41 -5.75
C CYS A 138 12.29 -17.62 -5.87
N ALA A 139 12.23 -16.68 -6.78
CA ALA A 139 11.01 -15.97 -7.13
C ALA A 139 10.60 -16.33 -8.55
N LYS A 140 9.33 -16.72 -8.73
CA LYS A 140 8.74 -17.01 -10.04
C LYS A 140 7.61 -16.03 -10.29
N ASP A 141 7.69 -15.33 -11.40
CA ASP A 141 6.68 -14.39 -11.85
C ASP A 141 6.37 -14.60 -13.34
N ASN A 142 5.12 -14.37 -13.70
CA ASN A 142 4.70 -14.34 -15.08
C ASN A 142 3.79 -13.14 -15.33
N PRO A 143 4.33 -12.02 -15.84
CA PRO A 143 3.57 -10.80 -16.06
C PRO A 143 2.46 -10.95 -17.11
N GLN A 144 2.35 -12.10 -17.78
CA GLN A 144 1.32 -12.44 -18.76
C GLN A 144 0.26 -13.41 -18.19
N ASP A 145 0.32 -13.71 -16.90
CA ASP A 145 -0.65 -14.59 -16.22
C ASP A 145 -1.81 -13.79 -15.65
N PHE A 146 -2.93 -13.78 -16.35
CA PHE A 146 -4.15 -13.09 -15.91
C PHE A 146 -4.90 -13.83 -14.76
N SER A 147 -4.30 -14.83 -14.16
CA SER A 147 -4.82 -15.48 -12.95
C SER A 147 -4.30 -14.85 -11.65
N ILE A 148 -3.33 -13.94 -11.75
CA ILE A 148 -2.69 -13.24 -10.62
C ILE A 148 -2.82 -11.72 -10.76
N PRO A 149 -2.87 -10.97 -9.63
CA PRO A 149 -2.89 -9.52 -9.66
C PRO A 149 -1.49 -8.98 -9.99
N SER A 150 -1.39 -8.03 -10.91
CA SER A 150 -0.12 -7.40 -11.29
C SER A 150 -0.13 -5.86 -11.19
N GLY A 151 -1.31 -5.26 -10.91
CA GLY A 151 -1.41 -3.80 -10.87
C GLY A 151 -1.06 -3.16 -12.22
N LYS A 152 -0.32 -2.07 -12.18
CA LYS A 152 0.09 -1.36 -13.41
C LYS A 152 1.42 -1.86 -14.01
N GLN A 153 1.79 -3.08 -13.73
CA GLN A 153 2.95 -3.71 -14.37
C GLN A 153 2.64 -4.13 -15.80
N SER A 154 3.55 -3.83 -16.73
CA SER A 154 3.37 -4.14 -18.15
C SER A 154 3.46 -5.64 -18.42
N SER A 155 2.44 -6.18 -19.09
CA SER A 155 2.45 -7.54 -19.65
C SER A 155 3.17 -7.62 -21.00
N GLU A 156 3.61 -6.47 -21.56
CA GLU A 156 4.43 -6.37 -22.76
C GLU A 156 5.89 -6.12 -22.40
N LEU A 157 6.79 -6.29 -23.38
CA LEU A 157 8.21 -6.09 -23.16
C LEU A 157 8.54 -4.64 -22.76
N LYS A 158 7.83 -3.69 -23.35
CA LYS A 158 7.93 -2.26 -23.04
C LYS A 158 6.71 -1.77 -22.27
N SER A 159 6.87 -0.70 -21.53
CA SER A 159 5.75 0.04 -20.97
C SER A 159 4.86 0.66 -22.05
N TYR A 160 3.56 0.74 -21.80
CA TYR A 160 2.58 1.29 -22.74
C TYR A 160 1.34 1.81 -21.98
N GLY A 161 0.63 2.79 -22.54
CA GLY A 161 -0.57 3.35 -21.91
C GLY A 161 -0.32 3.76 -20.47
N CYS A 162 -1.07 3.19 -19.54
CA CYS A 162 -0.89 3.31 -18.09
C CYS A 162 -0.34 2.03 -17.43
N PHE A 163 0.43 1.24 -18.17
CA PHE A 163 1.22 0.11 -17.68
C PHE A 163 2.70 0.44 -17.80
N TYR A 164 3.46 0.21 -16.73
CA TYR A 164 4.84 0.64 -16.58
C TYR A 164 5.79 -0.54 -16.48
N THR A 165 7.09 -0.26 -16.43
CA THR A 165 8.11 -1.29 -16.24
C THR A 165 7.75 -2.17 -15.03
N ARG A 166 7.77 -3.48 -15.25
CA ARG A 166 7.39 -4.49 -14.26
C ARG A 166 8.43 -4.64 -13.16
N THR A 167 8.07 -5.43 -12.18
CA THR A 167 8.89 -5.77 -11.02
C THR A 167 8.87 -7.27 -10.83
N THR A 168 10.03 -7.92 -10.88
CA THR A 168 10.19 -9.36 -10.66
C THR A 168 10.94 -9.62 -9.36
N GLY A 169 10.44 -10.52 -8.52
CA GLY A 169 11.12 -10.96 -7.30
C GLY A 169 11.13 -9.91 -6.19
N ILE A 170 12.23 -9.84 -5.44
CA ILE A 170 12.33 -9.01 -4.23
C ILE A 170 12.31 -7.52 -4.57
N TRP A 171 11.39 -6.77 -3.93
CA TRP A 171 11.31 -5.31 -4.08
C TRP A 171 11.10 -4.54 -2.77
N GLN A 172 11.03 -5.26 -1.62
CA GLN A 172 11.09 -4.66 -0.28
C GLN A 172 12.14 -5.36 0.58
N THR A 173 12.51 -4.71 1.68
CA THR A 173 13.57 -5.14 2.60
C THR A 173 13.49 -6.62 2.98
N VAL A 174 14.66 -7.27 3.02
CA VAL A 174 14.85 -8.62 3.57
C VAL A 174 15.57 -8.51 4.90
N TRP A 175 15.07 -9.21 5.94
CA TRP A 175 15.70 -9.16 7.26
C TRP A 175 15.48 -10.46 8.04
N LEU A 176 16.30 -10.67 9.05
CA LEU A 176 16.14 -11.73 10.02
C LEU A 176 15.69 -11.15 11.36
N GLU A 177 14.85 -11.90 12.08
CA GLU A 177 14.48 -11.63 13.46
C GLU A 177 14.68 -12.85 14.33
N SER A 178 15.09 -12.63 15.60
CA SER A 178 15.06 -13.68 16.61
C SER A 178 14.05 -13.35 17.71
N THR A 179 13.26 -14.36 18.08
CA THR A 179 12.29 -14.28 19.17
C THR A 179 12.56 -15.37 20.20
N PRO A 180 12.05 -15.24 21.44
CA PRO A 180 11.87 -16.40 22.31
C PRO A 180 10.96 -17.44 21.67
N ASP A 181 10.89 -18.66 22.22
CA ASP A 181 9.97 -19.71 21.76
C ASP A 181 8.50 -19.31 22.03
N ALA A 182 8.24 -18.66 23.17
CA ALA A 182 6.96 -17.97 23.43
C ALA A 182 7.06 -16.54 22.94
N TYR A 183 6.28 -16.17 21.92
CA TYR A 183 6.38 -14.86 21.30
C TYR A 183 5.02 -14.28 20.84
N ILE A 184 4.98 -12.95 20.67
CA ILE A 184 3.88 -12.21 20.10
C ILE A 184 3.92 -12.36 18.58
N LYS A 185 2.87 -12.94 17.99
CA LYS A 185 2.81 -13.14 16.54
C LYS A 185 2.29 -11.90 15.80
N SER A 186 1.23 -11.30 16.29
CA SER A 186 0.61 -10.09 15.75
C SER A 186 -0.15 -9.33 16.83
N VAL A 187 -0.40 -8.04 16.60
CA VAL A 187 -1.23 -7.20 17.46
C VAL A 187 -2.15 -6.34 16.59
N LYS A 188 -3.45 -6.39 16.89
CA LYS A 188 -4.47 -5.52 16.33
C LYS A 188 -4.90 -4.51 17.39
N MET A 189 -4.87 -3.22 17.05
CA MET A 189 -5.23 -2.10 17.93
C MET A 189 -6.43 -1.35 17.38
N THR A 190 -7.54 -1.36 18.09
CA THR A 190 -8.76 -0.65 17.70
C THR A 190 -9.00 0.53 18.64
N PRO A 191 -8.61 1.76 18.24
CA PRO A 191 -8.83 2.94 19.05
C PRO A 191 -10.30 3.38 19.02
N SER A 192 -10.77 3.97 20.14
CA SER A 192 -12.03 4.69 20.24
C SER A 192 -11.80 6.04 20.91
N LEU A 193 -11.78 7.10 20.12
CA LEU A 193 -11.59 8.46 20.62
C LEU A 193 -12.72 8.85 21.58
N LYS A 194 -13.97 8.52 21.22
CA LYS A 194 -15.16 8.82 22.03
C LYS A 194 -15.06 8.26 23.45
N ASN A 195 -14.48 7.06 23.59
CA ASN A 195 -14.38 6.38 24.90
C ASN A 195 -13.02 6.62 25.56
N GLY A 196 -12.04 7.21 24.88
CA GLY A 196 -10.67 7.32 25.37
C GLY A 196 -10.03 5.94 25.58
N THR A 197 -10.28 4.98 24.71
CA THR A 197 -9.80 3.59 24.88
C THR A 197 -9.14 3.05 23.63
N VAL A 198 -8.27 2.05 23.81
CA VAL A 198 -7.75 1.22 22.72
C VAL A 198 -8.00 -0.23 23.08
N PHE A 199 -8.77 -0.93 22.25
CA PHE A 199 -8.92 -2.37 22.34
C PHE A 199 -7.76 -3.04 21.64
N ILE A 200 -7.06 -3.95 22.32
CA ILE A 200 -5.87 -4.66 21.84
C ILE A 200 -6.19 -6.14 21.77
N GLU A 201 -5.93 -6.74 20.60
CA GLU A 201 -6.02 -8.17 20.35
C GLU A 201 -4.63 -8.66 19.91
N ALA A 202 -4.01 -9.50 20.70
CA ALA A 202 -2.71 -10.11 20.37
C ALA A 202 -2.88 -11.58 20.05
N GLU A 203 -2.23 -12.03 18.96
CA GLU A 203 -1.98 -13.44 18.69
C GLU A 203 -0.58 -13.80 19.16
N THR A 204 -0.43 -14.96 19.77
CA THR A 204 0.82 -15.42 20.37
C THR A 204 1.12 -16.87 19.99
N GLU A 205 2.37 -17.29 20.15
CA GLU A 205 2.77 -18.69 19.99
C GLU A 205 3.43 -19.20 21.27
N ASN A 206 3.14 -20.44 21.66
CA ASN A 206 3.70 -21.15 22.82
C ASN A 206 3.57 -20.39 24.15
N ALA A 207 2.54 -19.56 24.31
CA ALA A 207 2.45 -18.58 25.39
C ALA A 207 1.24 -18.76 26.32
N ASP A 208 0.45 -19.82 26.18
CA ASP A 208 -0.75 -20.04 26.99
C ASP A 208 -0.43 -20.00 28.49
N GLY A 209 -1.18 -19.18 29.22
CA GLY A 209 -0.99 -18.95 30.67
C GLY A 209 0.05 -17.87 31.01
N LEU A 210 0.85 -17.39 30.06
CA LEU A 210 1.74 -16.25 30.30
C LEU A 210 0.95 -14.94 30.36
N GLU A 211 1.51 -13.96 31.08
CA GLU A 211 0.99 -12.60 31.11
C GLU A 211 1.44 -11.82 29.87
N PHE A 212 0.49 -11.25 29.16
CA PHE A 212 0.70 -10.27 28.11
C PHE A 212 0.42 -8.87 28.67
N THR A 213 1.35 -7.94 28.48
CA THR A 213 1.26 -6.56 28.98
C THR A 213 1.42 -5.58 27.85
N ALA A 214 0.59 -4.52 27.85
CA ALA A 214 0.71 -3.36 26.98
C ALA A 214 0.92 -2.11 27.85
N VAL A 215 1.96 -1.32 27.50
CA VAL A 215 2.28 -0.03 28.15
C VAL A 215 2.28 1.05 27.10
N ALA A 216 1.35 2.02 27.21
CA ALA A 216 1.30 3.17 26.31
C ALA A 216 1.96 4.40 26.94
N SER A 217 2.68 5.16 26.11
CA SER A 217 3.33 6.41 26.50
C SER A 217 3.08 7.50 25.47
N PHE A 218 3.13 8.76 25.92
CA PHE A 218 3.05 9.95 25.07
C PHE A 218 4.19 10.90 25.42
N ASN A 219 4.97 11.28 24.42
CA ASN A 219 6.19 12.10 24.61
C ASN A 219 7.13 11.55 25.70
N GLY A 220 7.31 10.21 25.74
CA GLY A 220 8.18 9.52 26.68
C GLY A 220 7.63 9.36 28.09
N LYS A 221 6.42 9.85 28.39
CA LYS A 221 5.73 9.66 29.67
C LYS A 221 4.75 8.51 29.56
N GLU A 222 4.83 7.51 30.46
CA GLU A 222 3.80 6.48 30.57
C GLU A 222 2.44 7.11 30.87
N ILE A 223 1.43 6.75 30.06
CA ILE A 223 0.05 7.24 30.21
C ILE A 223 -0.82 6.16 30.83
N CYS A 224 -0.71 4.92 30.36
CA CYS A 224 -1.51 3.82 30.89
C CYS A 224 -0.84 2.47 30.61
N ARG A 225 -1.31 1.46 31.34
CA ARG A 225 -0.96 0.05 31.11
C ARG A 225 -2.14 -0.88 31.36
N ALA A 226 -2.09 -2.03 30.70
CA ALA A 226 -3.00 -3.13 30.98
C ALA A 226 -2.26 -4.46 30.81
N SER A 227 -2.70 -5.47 31.56
CA SER A 227 -2.16 -6.84 31.49
C SER A 227 -3.29 -7.85 31.50
N GLY A 228 -3.05 -9.02 30.90
CA GLY A 228 -3.98 -10.13 30.92
C GLY A 228 -3.30 -11.43 30.53
N ALA A 229 -3.90 -12.54 30.89
CA ALA A 229 -3.36 -13.86 30.57
C ALA A 229 -3.61 -14.21 29.09
N VAL A 230 -2.66 -14.89 28.47
CA VAL A 230 -2.86 -15.53 27.17
C VAL A 230 -3.72 -16.78 27.36
N ILE A 231 -4.78 -16.90 26.57
CA ILE A 231 -5.69 -18.04 26.54
C ILE A 231 -5.93 -18.46 25.10
N TRP A 232 -5.69 -19.70 24.77
CA TRP A 232 -5.84 -20.22 23.40
C TRP A 232 -5.07 -19.38 22.37
N ARG A 233 -3.79 -19.09 22.69
CA ARG A 233 -2.88 -18.31 21.85
C ARG A 233 -3.32 -16.87 21.61
N LYS A 234 -4.25 -16.33 22.40
CA LYS A 234 -4.76 -14.96 22.28
C LYS A 234 -4.73 -14.24 23.60
N ALA A 235 -4.49 -12.93 23.54
CA ALA A 235 -4.70 -12.02 24.66
C ALA A 235 -5.55 -10.83 24.19
N GLN A 236 -6.46 -10.37 25.05
CA GLN A 236 -7.31 -9.21 24.77
C GLN A 236 -7.22 -8.25 25.96
N LEU A 237 -6.95 -6.97 25.67
CA LEU A 237 -6.78 -5.92 26.65
C LEU A 237 -7.56 -4.67 26.24
N VAL A 238 -7.88 -3.83 27.21
CA VAL A 238 -8.36 -2.47 26.98
C VAL A 238 -7.40 -1.51 27.67
N LEU A 239 -6.74 -0.65 26.90
CA LEU A 239 -6.03 0.50 27.44
C LEU A 239 -7.03 1.66 27.63
N ASN A 240 -7.09 2.19 28.87
CA ASN A 240 -7.84 3.40 29.15
C ASN A 240 -6.88 4.59 29.11
N ILE A 241 -7.13 5.53 28.22
CA ILE A 241 -6.25 6.67 27.94
C ILE A 241 -6.74 7.86 28.76
N ASP A 242 -6.08 8.15 29.88
CA ASP A 242 -6.47 9.24 30.77
C ASP A 242 -6.20 10.63 30.18
N GLU A 243 -5.15 10.74 29.34
CA GLU A 243 -4.73 11.97 28.68
C GLU A 243 -4.88 11.82 27.16
N VAL A 244 -6.04 12.28 26.63
CA VAL A 244 -6.43 12.09 25.24
C VAL A 244 -5.83 13.15 24.34
N HIS A 245 -4.96 12.74 23.40
CA HIS A 245 -4.39 13.55 22.32
C HIS A 245 -4.87 12.96 20.98
N PRO A 246 -5.91 13.51 20.34
CA PRO A 246 -6.43 13.00 19.09
C PRO A 246 -5.38 13.09 17.97
N TRP A 247 -5.37 12.09 17.09
CA TRP A 247 -4.66 12.14 15.83
C TRP A 247 -5.53 12.81 14.78
N ASP A 248 -5.04 13.85 14.14
CA ASP A 248 -5.64 14.49 12.96
C ASP A 248 -4.56 15.05 12.02
N MET A 249 -4.99 15.68 10.93
CA MET A 249 -4.07 16.23 9.92
C MET A 249 -3.21 17.39 10.43
N GLU A 250 -3.69 18.17 11.40
CA GLU A 250 -2.97 19.31 11.98
C GLU A 250 -2.12 18.89 13.18
N ASN A 251 -2.60 17.88 13.93
CA ASN A 251 -1.99 17.34 15.13
C ASN A 251 -1.87 15.81 15.01
N PRO A 252 -0.88 15.30 14.26
CA PRO A 252 -0.72 13.86 14.05
C PRO A 252 -0.11 13.19 15.28
N ASN A 253 -0.82 13.26 16.40
CA ASN A 253 -0.40 12.72 17.69
C ASN A 253 -0.37 11.20 17.66
N LEU A 254 0.78 10.63 17.97
CA LEU A 254 0.99 9.19 18.09
C LEU A 254 1.42 8.84 19.50
N TYR A 255 0.82 7.80 20.06
CA TYR A 255 1.24 7.18 21.31
C TYR A 255 2.19 6.03 21.00
N ASP A 256 3.34 5.99 21.65
CA ASP A 256 4.17 4.79 21.64
C ASP A 256 3.53 3.71 22.51
N VAL A 257 3.64 2.46 22.10
CA VAL A 257 3.19 1.33 22.89
C VAL A 257 4.26 0.22 22.88
N THR A 258 4.52 -0.34 24.05
CA THR A 258 5.40 -1.50 24.20
C THR A 258 4.58 -2.69 24.68
N PHE A 259 4.65 -3.78 23.94
CA PHE A 259 4.07 -5.07 24.31
C PHE A 259 5.15 -5.98 24.87
N THR A 260 4.83 -6.68 25.96
CA THR A 260 5.71 -7.68 26.58
C THR A 260 4.98 -8.99 26.81
N LEU A 261 5.66 -10.10 26.55
CA LEU A 261 5.19 -11.46 26.75
C LEU A 261 6.38 -12.33 27.17
N GLY A 262 6.52 -12.60 28.46
CA GLY A 262 7.73 -13.26 28.96
C GLY A 262 8.99 -12.48 28.58
N GLU A 263 9.88 -13.07 27.78
CA GLU A 263 11.11 -12.42 27.28
C GLU A 263 10.90 -11.67 25.94
N ASP A 264 9.75 -11.82 25.26
CA ASP A 264 9.49 -11.12 24.01
C ASP A 264 9.04 -9.69 24.27
N THR A 265 9.59 -8.76 23.50
CA THR A 265 9.24 -7.35 23.56
C THR A 265 9.05 -6.81 22.14
N VAL A 266 7.90 -6.21 21.90
CA VAL A 266 7.56 -5.56 20.63
C VAL A 266 7.21 -4.10 20.88
N LYS A 267 7.84 -3.19 20.14
CA LYS A 267 7.49 -1.77 20.11
C LYS A 267 6.54 -1.49 18.96
N SER A 268 5.60 -0.61 19.21
CA SER A 268 4.59 -0.18 18.26
C SER A 268 4.12 1.24 18.58
N TYR A 269 3.12 1.72 17.84
CA TYR A 269 2.45 3.00 18.09
C TYR A 269 1.01 2.96 17.61
N PHE A 270 0.18 3.87 18.07
CA PHE A 270 -1.18 4.08 17.58
C PHE A 270 -1.57 5.56 17.59
N GLY A 271 -2.52 5.93 16.74
CA GLY A 271 -3.20 7.22 16.77
C GLY A 271 -4.63 7.07 17.27
N LEU A 272 -5.05 7.93 18.18
CA LEU A 272 -6.41 7.92 18.74
C LEU A 272 -7.31 8.81 17.87
N ARG A 273 -8.16 8.21 17.05
CA ARG A 273 -9.06 8.92 16.14
C ARG A 273 -10.35 8.16 15.90
N ASP A 274 -11.42 8.88 15.51
CA ASP A 274 -12.67 8.31 15.00
C ASP A 274 -12.91 8.80 13.56
N ILE A 275 -13.30 7.89 12.66
CA ILE A 275 -13.77 8.20 11.29
C ILE A 275 -15.25 7.78 11.23
N VAL A 276 -16.08 8.69 10.74
CA VAL A 276 -17.51 8.45 10.54
C VAL A 276 -17.93 9.00 9.20
N LEU A 277 -18.60 8.18 8.39
CA LEU A 277 -19.30 8.65 7.20
C LEU A 277 -20.76 8.91 7.58
N LYS A 278 -21.22 10.14 7.34
CA LYS A 278 -22.61 10.54 7.58
C LYS A 278 -23.06 11.50 6.49
N ASP A 279 -24.20 11.22 5.87
CA ASP A 279 -24.76 12.02 4.77
C ASP A 279 -23.74 12.26 3.64
N ASN A 280 -22.96 11.21 3.30
CA ASN A 280 -21.85 11.21 2.35
C ASN A 280 -20.66 12.13 2.74
N ILE A 281 -20.65 12.70 3.92
CA ILE A 281 -19.55 13.54 4.43
C ILE A 281 -18.69 12.69 5.39
N THR A 282 -17.39 12.71 5.15
CA THR A 282 -16.42 12.11 6.07
C THR A 282 -16.16 13.04 7.25
N TYR A 283 -16.32 12.52 8.47
CA TYR A 283 -15.98 13.22 9.69
C TYR A 283 -14.76 12.56 10.33
N LEU A 284 -13.73 13.34 10.55
CA LEU A 284 -12.57 12.96 11.36
C LEU A 284 -12.69 13.63 12.74
N ASN A 285 -12.78 12.83 13.80
CA ASN A 285 -12.94 13.35 15.17
C ASN A 285 -14.14 14.30 15.33
N GLY A 286 -15.23 14.02 14.61
CA GLY A 286 -16.45 14.82 14.63
C GLY A 286 -16.41 16.12 13.81
N LYS A 287 -15.33 16.42 13.10
CA LYS A 287 -15.21 17.56 12.18
C LYS A 287 -15.37 17.09 10.74
N PRO A 288 -16.15 17.79 9.89
CA PRO A 288 -16.24 17.46 8.48
C PRO A 288 -14.87 17.67 7.80
N VAL A 289 -14.51 16.74 6.93
CA VAL A 289 -13.26 16.80 6.17
C VAL A 289 -13.58 16.62 4.70
N PHE A 290 -13.23 17.61 3.88
CA PHE A 290 -13.16 17.43 2.45
C PHE A 290 -11.85 16.72 2.10
N GLN A 291 -11.94 15.54 1.49
CA GLN A 291 -10.75 14.78 1.09
C GLN A 291 -10.20 15.33 -0.23
N ARG A 292 -9.07 16.04 -0.15
CA ARG A 292 -8.33 16.58 -1.30
C ARG A 292 -7.19 15.63 -1.60
N LEU A 293 -7.48 14.59 -2.38
CA LEU A 293 -6.52 13.53 -2.62
C LEU A 293 -5.78 13.72 -3.94
N ILE A 294 -4.60 13.12 -4.01
CA ILE A 294 -3.85 12.94 -5.25
C ILE A 294 -3.62 11.45 -5.50
N LEU A 295 -3.56 11.07 -6.76
CA LEU A 295 -3.23 9.70 -7.16
C LEU A 295 -1.72 9.51 -7.09
N ASP A 296 -1.26 8.56 -6.28
CA ASP A 296 0.16 8.20 -6.16
C ASP A 296 0.37 6.77 -6.66
N GLN A 297 1.16 6.63 -7.71
CA GLN A 297 1.48 5.33 -8.33
C GLN A 297 2.63 4.62 -7.59
N GLY A 298 3.44 5.35 -6.82
CA GLY A 298 4.56 4.79 -6.07
C GLY A 298 5.68 4.22 -6.94
N PHE A 299 5.92 4.75 -8.14
CA PHE A 299 7.03 4.39 -9.02
C PHE A 299 8.17 5.39 -8.92
N TYR A 300 9.40 4.90 -9.05
CA TYR A 300 10.64 5.68 -8.94
C TYR A 300 11.53 5.46 -10.17
N PRO A 301 12.19 6.50 -10.72
CA PRO A 301 12.97 6.38 -11.97
C PRO A 301 14.06 5.31 -11.91
N ASP A 302 14.80 5.26 -10.81
CA ASP A 302 15.94 4.36 -10.64
C ASP A 302 15.60 3.08 -9.86
N GLY A 303 14.49 3.05 -9.13
CA GLY A 303 14.10 1.95 -8.25
C GLY A 303 12.84 1.20 -8.65
N ILE A 304 12.07 1.70 -9.62
CA ILE A 304 10.78 1.19 -10.09
C ILE A 304 9.78 1.11 -8.92
N TYR A 305 9.54 -0.04 -8.32
CA TYR A 305 8.64 -0.18 -7.16
C TYR A 305 9.26 0.22 -5.82
N THR A 306 10.58 0.36 -5.75
CA THR A 306 11.29 0.59 -4.50
C THR A 306 11.85 2.02 -4.43
N ALA A 307 11.47 2.78 -3.42
CA ALA A 307 12.05 4.10 -3.19
C ALA A 307 13.57 3.99 -2.95
N PRO A 308 14.38 4.90 -3.53
CA PRO A 308 15.84 4.86 -3.36
C PRO A 308 16.28 4.95 -1.90
N THR A 309 15.57 5.77 -1.11
CA THR A 309 15.85 6.03 0.30
C THR A 309 14.55 6.25 1.07
N GLU A 310 14.59 6.17 2.39
CA GLU A 310 13.46 6.56 3.26
C GLU A 310 13.09 8.04 3.09
N ASP A 311 14.09 8.91 2.90
CA ASP A 311 13.85 10.35 2.68
C ASP A 311 13.01 10.60 1.43
N GLU A 312 13.09 9.76 0.40
CA GLU A 312 12.27 9.91 -0.80
C GLU A 312 10.80 9.55 -0.54
N LEU A 313 10.51 8.60 0.36
CA LEU A 313 9.14 8.33 0.82
C LEU A 313 8.55 9.56 1.51
N ILE A 314 9.32 10.19 2.40
CA ILE A 314 8.92 11.42 3.10
C ILE A 314 8.73 12.58 2.11
N ALA A 315 9.61 12.66 1.12
CA ALA A 315 9.58 13.73 0.13
C ALA A 315 8.33 13.66 -0.76
N ASP A 316 7.87 12.47 -1.16
CA ASP A 316 6.65 12.33 -1.97
C ASP A 316 5.40 12.78 -1.19
N ILE A 317 5.30 12.47 0.11
CA ILE A 317 4.23 13.00 0.97
C ILE A 317 4.30 14.54 1.04
N ARG A 318 5.50 15.11 1.23
CA ARG A 318 5.70 16.58 1.26
C ARG A 318 5.32 17.24 -0.06
N ARG A 319 5.70 16.66 -1.19
CA ARG A 319 5.34 17.15 -2.54
C ARG A 319 3.84 17.29 -2.69
N SER A 320 3.09 16.30 -2.20
CA SER A 320 1.62 16.33 -2.20
C SER A 320 1.07 17.44 -1.29
N LEU A 321 1.53 17.52 -0.04
CA LEU A 321 1.14 18.57 0.92
C LEU A 321 1.48 19.98 0.44
N ASP A 322 2.61 20.15 -0.24
CA ASP A 322 3.05 21.43 -0.80
C ASP A 322 2.14 21.91 -1.94
N MET A 323 1.53 20.99 -2.69
CA MET A 323 0.51 21.28 -3.70
C MET A 323 -0.89 21.53 -3.11
N GLY A 324 -1.06 21.37 -1.78
CA GLY A 324 -2.31 21.65 -1.06
C GLY A 324 -3.25 20.47 -0.90
N PHE A 325 -2.83 19.27 -1.26
CA PHE A 325 -3.57 18.03 -0.96
C PHE A 325 -3.43 17.66 0.51
N ASN A 326 -4.38 16.90 1.04
CA ASN A 326 -4.34 16.41 2.41
C ASN A 326 -4.25 14.88 2.49
N GLY A 327 -4.12 14.20 1.35
CA GLY A 327 -4.02 12.76 1.28
C GLY A 327 -3.83 12.23 -0.14
N ALA A 328 -3.77 10.91 -0.26
CA ALA A 328 -3.65 10.20 -1.53
C ALA A 328 -4.52 8.94 -1.61
N ARG A 329 -4.84 8.53 -2.83
CA ARG A 329 -5.09 7.14 -3.16
C ARG A 329 -3.76 6.48 -3.53
N LEU A 330 -3.41 5.39 -2.82
CA LEU A 330 -2.18 4.61 -3.06
C LEU A 330 -2.46 3.60 -4.16
N HIS A 331 -2.32 4.06 -5.42
CA HIS A 331 -3.01 3.49 -6.57
C HIS A 331 -2.36 2.21 -7.11
N GLN A 332 -3.17 1.15 -7.23
CA GLN A 332 -2.82 -0.13 -7.88
C GLN A 332 -1.52 -0.77 -7.35
N LYS A 333 -1.15 -0.45 -6.10
CA LYS A 333 0.05 -0.92 -5.43
C LYS A 333 -0.15 -0.90 -3.92
N VAL A 334 0.39 -1.89 -3.22
CA VAL A 334 0.44 -1.88 -1.76
C VAL A 334 1.77 -1.26 -1.32
N PHE A 335 1.71 -0.05 -0.81
CA PHE A 335 2.90 0.70 -0.40
C PHE A 335 3.57 0.05 0.81
N GLU A 336 4.87 0.26 0.95
CA GLU A 336 5.63 -0.29 2.07
C GLU A 336 5.19 0.30 3.42
N PRO A 337 5.28 -0.45 4.55
CA PRO A 337 4.83 0.03 5.86
C PRO A 337 5.54 1.31 6.32
N ARG A 338 6.77 1.55 5.87
CA ARG A 338 7.51 2.80 6.15
C ARG A 338 6.84 4.03 5.55
N TYR A 339 6.26 3.92 4.35
CA TYR A 339 5.49 5.02 3.76
C TYR A 339 4.26 5.37 4.62
N LEU A 340 3.51 4.35 5.03
CA LEU A 340 2.34 4.53 5.89
C LEU A 340 2.71 5.12 7.26
N TYR A 341 3.83 4.70 7.84
CA TYR A 341 4.37 5.30 9.07
C TYR A 341 4.61 6.80 8.92
N HIS A 342 5.16 7.23 7.79
CA HIS A 342 5.36 8.66 7.54
C HIS A 342 4.04 9.39 7.28
N CYS A 343 3.06 8.75 6.65
CA CYS A 343 1.70 9.29 6.56
C CYS A 343 1.08 9.49 7.95
N ASP A 344 1.24 8.52 8.86
CA ASP A 344 0.77 8.62 10.24
C ASP A 344 1.43 9.78 10.99
N LYS A 345 2.74 9.99 10.81
CA LYS A 345 3.51 11.06 11.45
C LYS A 345 3.25 12.45 10.89
N MET A 346 2.82 12.53 9.64
CA MET A 346 2.63 13.78 8.93
C MET A 346 1.16 14.21 8.82
N GLY A 347 0.23 13.42 9.37
CA GLY A 347 -1.21 13.71 9.28
C GLY A 347 -1.75 13.60 7.85
N TYR A 348 -1.20 12.71 7.04
CA TYR A 348 -1.54 12.54 5.64
C TYR A 348 -2.54 11.41 5.45
N LEU A 349 -3.72 11.72 4.93
CA LEU A 349 -4.80 10.75 4.76
C LEU A 349 -4.53 9.82 3.57
N VAL A 350 -4.79 8.52 3.72
CA VAL A 350 -4.59 7.58 2.61
C VAL A 350 -5.76 6.61 2.45
N TRP A 351 -6.03 6.25 1.21
CA TRP A 351 -6.85 5.11 0.82
C TRP A 351 -5.93 3.95 0.46
N GLY A 352 -6.11 2.82 1.15
CA GLY A 352 -5.38 1.59 0.86
C GLY A 352 -6.03 0.84 -0.31
N GLU A 353 -5.23 0.51 -1.32
CA GLU A 353 -5.65 -0.22 -2.52
C GLU A 353 -4.87 -1.52 -2.68
N HIS A 354 -5.30 -2.36 -3.61
CA HIS A 354 -4.55 -3.51 -4.10
C HIS A 354 -4.36 -3.39 -5.62
N GLY A 355 -3.31 -3.99 -6.15
CA GLY A 355 -3.03 -4.00 -7.59
C GLY A 355 -3.89 -5.01 -8.34
N ASN A 356 -5.18 -4.72 -8.57
CA ASN A 356 -6.10 -5.68 -9.21
C ASN A 356 -5.98 -5.77 -10.74
N TRP A 357 -5.36 -4.81 -11.39
CA TRP A 357 -5.17 -4.89 -12.84
C TRP A 357 -4.29 -6.09 -13.22
N GLY A 358 -4.46 -6.59 -14.44
CA GLY A 358 -3.87 -7.86 -14.88
C GLY A 358 -4.70 -9.09 -14.48
N LEU A 359 -5.53 -9.00 -13.44
CA LEU A 359 -6.34 -10.14 -12.96
C LEU A 359 -7.67 -10.25 -13.71
N ALA A 360 -8.01 -11.46 -14.16
CA ALA A 360 -9.30 -11.77 -14.76
C ALA A 360 -10.43 -11.84 -13.69
N THR A 361 -10.99 -10.69 -13.33
CA THR A 361 -11.97 -10.52 -12.23
C THR A 361 -13.35 -11.12 -12.49
N ASN A 362 -13.63 -11.54 -13.72
CA ASN A 362 -14.87 -12.23 -14.12
C ASN A 362 -14.80 -13.77 -13.99
N THR A 363 -13.73 -14.30 -13.41
CA THR A 363 -13.45 -15.72 -13.22
C THR A 363 -13.41 -16.09 -11.73
N ASP A 364 -12.98 -17.33 -11.41
CA ASP A 364 -12.72 -17.77 -10.04
C ASP A 364 -11.26 -17.53 -9.58
N HIS A 365 -10.40 -16.97 -10.43
CA HIS A 365 -9.01 -16.69 -10.07
C HIS A 365 -8.87 -15.76 -8.85
N PRO A 366 -9.68 -14.68 -8.71
CA PRO A 366 -9.59 -13.78 -7.57
C PRO A 366 -9.74 -14.45 -6.19
N TYR A 367 -10.50 -15.53 -6.09
CA TYR A 367 -10.63 -16.26 -4.82
C TYR A 367 -9.33 -16.94 -4.36
N LYS A 368 -8.41 -17.21 -5.30
CA LYS A 368 -7.17 -17.96 -5.04
C LYS A 368 -5.96 -17.05 -4.93
N SER A 369 -5.90 -16.00 -5.72
CA SER A 369 -4.73 -15.12 -5.82
C SER A 369 -4.92 -13.77 -5.13
N PHE A 370 -6.07 -13.13 -5.30
CA PHE A 370 -6.32 -11.80 -4.78
C PHE A 370 -6.83 -11.80 -3.33
N LEU A 371 -7.82 -12.64 -3.02
CA LEU A 371 -8.46 -12.64 -1.70
C LEU A 371 -7.50 -12.99 -0.54
N PRO A 372 -6.64 -14.02 -0.64
CA PRO A 372 -5.66 -14.27 0.42
C PRO A 372 -4.74 -13.08 0.65
N GLU A 373 -4.22 -12.48 -0.41
CA GLU A 373 -3.33 -11.33 -0.33
C GLU A 373 -4.06 -10.08 0.23
N TRP A 374 -5.33 -9.86 -0.14
CA TRP A 374 -6.14 -8.79 0.44
C TRP A 374 -6.31 -8.93 1.97
N ILE A 375 -6.51 -10.15 2.45
CA ILE A 375 -6.58 -10.42 3.90
C ILE A 375 -5.25 -10.08 4.58
N GLU A 376 -4.12 -10.44 3.97
CA GLU A 376 -2.79 -10.12 4.50
C GLU A 376 -2.54 -8.59 4.51
N ILE A 377 -3.01 -7.86 3.48
CA ILE A 377 -2.96 -6.39 3.44
C ILE A 377 -3.72 -5.79 4.62
N LEU A 378 -4.96 -6.22 4.83
CA LEU A 378 -5.78 -5.75 5.96
C LEU A 378 -5.08 -6.03 7.30
N GLN A 379 -4.49 -7.21 7.46
CA GLN A 379 -3.76 -7.60 8.68
C GLN A 379 -2.52 -6.75 8.90
N ARG A 380 -1.76 -6.47 7.85
CA ARG A 380 -0.54 -5.68 7.90
C ARG A 380 -0.81 -4.21 8.26
N ASP A 381 -1.84 -3.63 7.63
CA ASP A 381 -2.02 -2.18 7.61
C ASP A 381 -3.12 -1.66 8.56
N TYR A 382 -3.85 -2.55 9.23
CA TYR A 382 -4.97 -2.18 10.12
C TYR A 382 -4.64 -1.08 11.13
N ASN A 383 -3.44 -1.11 11.72
CA ASN A 383 -3.10 -0.23 12.84
C ASN A 383 -2.73 1.21 12.42
N HIS A 384 -2.60 1.51 11.11
CA HIS A 384 -2.24 2.85 10.63
C HIS A 384 -3.40 3.85 10.77
N PRO A 385 -3.29 4.92 11.59
CA PRO A 385 -4.36 5.91 11.73
C PRO A 385 -4.58 6.74 10.46
N SER A 386 -3.57 6.89 9.60
CA SER A 386 -3.67 7.63 8.34
C SER A 386 -4.58 6.96 7.30
N ILE A 387 -4.77 5.65 7.37
CA ILE A 387 -5.69 4.94 6.47
C ILE A 387 -7.13 5.28 6.87
N ILE A 388 -7.86 5.94 5.98
CA ILE A 388 -9.25 6.36 6.20
C ILE A 388 -10.26 5.54 5.40
N GLY A 389 -9.80 4.83 4.39
CA GLY A 389 -10.65 4.00 3.56
C GLY A 389 -9.90 2.87 2.86
N TRP A 390 -10.65 1.86 2.45
CA TRP A 390 -10.20 0.71 1.69
C TRP A 390 -10.86 0.70 0.32
N CYS A 391 -10.08 0.48 -0.73
CA CYS A 391 -10.56 0.36 -2.10
C CYS A 391 -9.82 -0.79 -2.82
N PRO A 392 -10.28 -2.05 -2.70
CA PRO A 392 -9.56 -3.19 -3.23
C PRO A 392 -9.46 -3.24 -4.75
N LEU A 393 -10.48 -2.72 -5.47
CA LEU A 393 -10.55 -2.81 -6.92
C LEU A 393 -10.62 -1.42 -7.55
N ASN A 394 -10.06 -1.30 -8.74
CA ASN A 394 -10.09 -0.09 -9.56
C ASN A 394 -10.53 -0.41 -10.98
N GLU A 395 -11.41 0.41 -11.55
CA GLU A 395 -11.84 0.39 -12.96
C GLU A 395 -12.18 -1.01 -13.50
N THR A 396 -12.74 -1.85 -12.64
CA THR A 396 -13.22 -3.16 -13.08
C THR A 396 -14.55 -3.00 -13.80
N GLY A 397 -14.61 -3.55 -15.00
CA GLY A 397 -15.74 -3.37 -15.90
C GLY A 397 -16.94 -4.26 -15.61
N VAL A 398 -17.97 -4.08 -16.45
CA VAL A 398 -19.18 -4.91 -16.46
C VAL A 398 -18.82 -6.39 -16.63
N GLY A 399 -19.48 -7.26 -15.86
CA GLY A 399 -19.21 -8.69 -15.83
C GLY A 399 -18.24 -9.13 -14.73
N ILE A 400 -17.85 -8.21 -13.84
CA ILE A 400 -17.15 -8.57 -12.61
C ILE A 400 -17.94 -9.68 -11.86
N ASN A 401 -17.23 -10.57 -11.20
CA ASN A 401 -17.85 -11.59 -10.35
C ASN A 401 -18.46 -10.93 -9.09
N GLU A 402 -19.76 -10.59 -9.13
CA GLU A 402 -20.45 -9.94 -8.01
C GLU A 402 -20.38 -10.74 -6.69
N LYS A 403 -20.34 -12.07 -6.76
CA LYS A 403 -20.22 -12.90 -5.55
C LYS A 403 -18.85 -12.69 -4.90
N PHE A 404 -17.81 -12.52 -5.72
CA PHE A 404 -16.48 -12.20 -5.24
C PHE A 404 -16.47 -10.83 -4.57
N VAL A 405 -17.04 -9.80 -5.19
CA VAL A 405 -17.10 -8.43 -4.63
C VAL A 405 -17.86 -8.41 -3.30
N LYS A 406 -19.00 -9.11 -3.21
CA LYS A 406 -19.78 -9.24 -1.97
C LYS A 406 -18.98 -9.94 -0.86
N LEU A 407 -18.23 -10.99 -1.20
CA LEU A 407 -17.36 -11.67 -0.23
C LEU A 407 -16.21 -10.77 0.21
N LEU A 408 -15.60 -10.04 -0.72
CA LEU A 408 -14.52 -9.10 -0.46
C LEU A 408 -14.97 -8.00 0.51
N HIS A 409 -16.14 -7.40 0.26
CA HIS A 409 -16.77 -6.44 1.18
C HIS A 409 -17.02 -7.06 2.55
N GLN A 410 -17.68 -8.23 2.61
CA GLN A 410 -17.98 -8.89 3.88
C GLN A 410 -16.71 -9.15 4.71
N ILE A 411 -15.66 -9.68 4.09
CA ILE A 411 -14.38 -9.96 4.77
C ILE A 411 -13.73 -8.66 5.25
N THR A 412 -13.75 -7.61 4.42
CA THR A 412 -13.18 -6.32 4.82
C THR A 412 -13.91 -5.74 6.01
N MET A 413 -15.25 -5.73 5.99
CA MET A 413 -16.08 -5.21 7.10
C MET A 413 -15.97 -6.06 8.38
N GLU A 414 -15.82 -7.37 8.25
CA GLU A 414 -15.59 -8.26 9.39
C GLU A 414 -14.23 -7.99 10.05
N TYR A 415 -13.21 -7.73 9.23
CA TYR A 415 -11.87 -7.44 9.74
C TYR A 415 -11.71 -6.00 10.21
N ASP A 416 -12.23 -5.04 9.45
CA ASP A 416 -12.10 -3.61 9.71
C ASP A 416 -13.41 -2.83 9.46
N PRO A 417 -14.30 -2.75 10.44
CA PRO A 417 -15.52 -1.94 10.35
C PRO A 417 -15.28 -0.45 10.67
N THR A 418 -14.03 -0.02 10.85
CA THR A 418 -13.69 1.34 11.33
C THR A 418 -13.35 2.31 10.21
N ARG A 419 -13.32 1.85 8.96
CA ARG A 419 -12.94 2.63 7.78
C ARG A 419 -14.02 2.60 6.72
N ILE A 420 -14.00 3.61 5.86
CA ILE A 420 -14.89 3.72 4.70
C ILE A 420 -14.47 2.68 3.65
N PHE A 421 -15.43 2.11 2.94
CA PHE A 421 -15.17 1.11 1.91
C PHE A 421 -15.74 1.52 0.56
N ILE A 422 -14.93 1.41 -0.49
CA ILE A 422 -15.33 1.48 -1.89
C ILE A 422 -14.93 0.15 -2.54
N ASP A 423 -15.88 -0.54 -3.12
CA ASP A 423 -15.67 -1.88 -3.67
C ASP A 423 -14.80 -1.87 -4.95
N ASN A 424 -15.04 -0.90 -5.82
CA ASN A 424 -14.38 -0.77 -7.11
C ASN A 424 -14.40 0.70 -7.55
N SER A 425 -13.27 1.39 -7.48
CA SER A 425 -13.22 2.80 -7.82
C SER A 425 -13.53 3.06 -9.29
N GLY A 426 -14.46 3.98 -9.52
CA GLY A 426 -14.67 4.70 -10.77
C GLY A 426 -15.66 4.11 -11.75
N TRP A 427 -15.81 2.78 -11.88
CA TRP A 427 -16.61 2.21 -12.97
C TRP A 427 -17.84 1.44 -12.49
N CYS A 428 -17.71 0.18 -12.14
CA CYS A 428 -18.85 -0.68 -11.81
C CYS A 428 -18.89 -0.99 -10.32
N HIS A 429 -19.90 -0.49 -9.63
CA HIS A 429 -20.15 -0.84 -8.24
C HIS A 429 -21.17 -1.97 -8.15
N VAL A 430 -21.04 -2.79 -7.12
CA VAL A 430 -22.00 -3.83 -6.77
C VAL A 430 -22.92 -3.30 -5.66
N GLU A 431 -24.23 -3.41 -5.84
CA GLU A 431 -25.20 -2.88 -4.88
C GLU A 431 -25.00 -3.48 -3.48
N GLY A 432 -24.91 -2.58 -2.48
CA GLY A 432 -24.74 -2.95 -1.07
C GLY A 432 -23.31 -3.33 -0.66
N THR A 433 -22.31 -2.99 -1.47
CA THR A 433 -20.89 -3.28 -1.15
C THR A 433 -20.00 -2.06 -1.12
N PHE A 434 -20.54 -0.87 -0.98
CA PHE A 434 -19.77 0.38 -0.87
C PHE A 434 -20.48 1.37 0.05
N ASP A 435 -19.69 2.23 0.70
CA ASP A 435 -20.18 3.30 1.59
C ASP A 435 -20.30 4.64 0.84
N MET A 436 -19.40 4.92 -0.11
CA MET A 436 -19.39 6.13 -0.94
C MET A 436 -19.52 5.74 -2.41
N PHE A 437 -20.34 6.48 -3.15
CA PHE A 437 -20.44 6.30 -4.59
C PHE A 437 -19.44 7.25 -5.28
N ASP A 438 -18.46 6.67 -5.97
CA ASP A 438 -17.41 7.40 -6.64
C ASP A 438 -17.43 7.21 -8.16
N VAL A 439 -16.76 8.13 -8.86
CA VAL A 439 -16.63 8.11 -10.32
C VAL A 439 -15.26 8.59 -10.76
N HIS A 440 -14.80 8.10 -11.91
CA HIS A 440 -13.70 8.68 -12.66
C HIS A 440 -14.27 9.59 -13.77
N ASP A 441 -13.81 10.84 -13.82
CA ASP A 441 -14.23 11.78 -14.85
C ASP A 441 -13.06 12.65 -15.33
N TYR A 442 -12.58 12.34 -16.52
CA TYR A 442 -11.53 13.08 -17.19
C TYR A 442 -12.05 14.14 -18.17
N GLY A 443 -13.30 14.59 -18.00
CA GLY A 443 -13.82 15.78 -18.66
C GLY A 443 -13.01 17.01 -18.24
N LEU A 444 -12.34 17.68 -19.19
CA LEU A 444 -11.45 18.81 -18.88
C LEU A 444 -12.15 20.16 -18.78
N THR A 445 -13.48 20.17 -18.71
CA THR A 445 -14.27 21.38 -18.44
C THR A 445 -15.42 21.03 -17.51
N PRO A 446 -15.85 21.97 -16.63
CA PRO A 446 -16.96 21.72 -15.72
C PRO A 446 -18.24 21.24 -16.42
N GLU A 447 -18.52 21.77 -17.62
CA GLU A 447 -19.71 21.41 -18.38
C GLU A 447 -19.72 19.94 -18.81
N LYS A 448 -18.55 19.27 -18.83
CA LYS A 448 -18.45 17.86 -19.19
C LYS A 448 -18.68 16.94 -18.01
N TYR A 449 -18.23 17.27 -16.79
CA TYR A 449 -18.43 16.40 -15.63
C TYR A 449 -19.57 16.83 -14.69
N LEU A 450 -19.97 18.09 -14.66
CA LEU A 450 -21.15 18.50 -13.90
C LEU A 450 -22.42 17.70 -14.26
N PRO A 451 -22.73 17.40 -15.54
CA PRO A 451 -23.85 16.54 -15.87
C PRO A 451 -23.78 15.14 -15.25
N LEU A 452 -22.58 14.57 -15.14
CA LEU A 452 -22.36 13.28 -14.47
C LEU A 452 -22.67 13.37 -12.98
N ILE A 453 -22.13 14.39 -12.32
CA ILE A 453 -22.34 14.67 -10.88
C ILE A 453 -23.83 14.96 -10.60
N GLU A 454 -24.54 15.59 -11.53
CA GLU A 454 -25.98 15.83 -11.42
C GLU A 454 -26.85 14.60 -11.75
N GLY A 455 -26.23 13.44 -12.01
CA GLY A 455 -26.94 12.20 -12.38
C GLY A 455 -27.51 12.21 -13.78
N LYS A 456 -27.02 13.07 -14.67
CA LYS A 456 -27.40 13.10 -16.08
C LYS A 456 -26.52 12.15 -16.87
N GLU A 457 -27.15 11.42 -17.81
CA GLU A 457 -26.43 10.54 -18.72
C GLU A 457 -25.54 11.33 -19.67
N VAL A 458 -24.23 11.10 -19.68
CA VAL A 458 -23.27 11.75 -20.57
C VAL A 458 -22.77 10.81 -21.67
N GLU A 459 -22.29 11.38 -22.80
CA GLU A 459 -21.91 10.60 -23.98
C GLU A 459 -20.83 9.54 -23.76
N CYS A 460 -19.86 9.80 -22.87
CA CYS A 460 -18.82 8.82 -22.54
C CYS A 460 -19.41 7.55 -21.87
N ILE A 461 -20.43 7.72 -21.03
CA ILE A 461 -21.14 6.60 -20.40
C ILE A 461 -22.08 5.91 -21.38
N LYS A 462 -22.69 6.66 -22.31
CA LYS A 462 -23.48 6.08 -23.41
C LYS A 462 -22.61 5.22 -24.32
N ALA A 463 -21.43 5.69 -24.70
CA ALA A 463 -20.48 4.94 -25.51
C ALA A 463 -20.02 3.67 -24.78
N TRP A 464 -19.82 3.75 -23.49
CA TRP A 464 -19.42 2.63 -22.65
C TRP A 464 -20.57 1.62 -22.44
N ARG A 465 -21.82 2.09 -22.21
CA ARG A 465 -23.04 1.27 -22.16
C ARG A 465 -23.41 0.62 -23.48
N GLY A 466 -23.13 1.26 -24.61
CA GLY A 466 -23.48 0.75 -25.94
C GLY A 466 -22.92 -0.63 -26.28
N ASN A 467 -21.90 -1.07 -25.54
CA ASN A 467 -21.35 -2.41 -25.63
C ASN A 467 -21.99 -3.41 -24.62
N PHE A 468 -22.89 -2.95 -23.70
CA PHE A 468 -23.40 -3.75 -22.57
C PHE A 468 -24.86 -3.44 -22.24
N GLU A 469 -25.78 -3.87 -23.12
CA GLU A 469 -27.23 -3.56 -23.05
C GLU A 469 -27.99 -4.04 -21.80
N LYS A 470 -27.39 -4.68 -20.82
CA LYS A 470 -28.10 -5.35 -19.70
C LYS A 470 -27.46 -5.22 -18.33
N SER A 471 -26.68 -4.20 -18.03
CA SER A 471 -26.21 -4.03 -16.67
C SER A 471 -27.11 -3.04 -15.92
N ASP A 472 -27.71 -3.50 -14.83
CA ASP A 472 -28.44 -2.68 -13.84
C ASP A 472 -27.47 -1.83 -12.99
N TYR A 473 -26.30 -1.45 -13.55
CA TYR A 473 -25.36 -0.55 -12.91
C TYR A 473 -25.99 0.84 -12.88
N MET A 474 -26.54 1.14 -11.72
CA MET A 474 -27.39 2.30 -11.53
C MET A 474 -26.59 3.58 -11.60
N PHE A 475 -27.04 4.49 -12.44
CA PHE A 475 -26.77 5.91 -12.29
C PHE A 475 -27.40 6.37 -10.98
N ARG A 476 -26.58 6.64 -9.98
CA ARG A 476 -27.05 7.21 -8.73
C ARG A 476 -26.86 8.72 -8.75
N ASN A 477 -27.84 9.45 -8.20
CA ASN A 477 -27.76 10.89 -8.01
C ASN A 477 -26.97 11.29 -6.75
N ASP A 478 -26.30 10.33 -6.12
CA ASP A 478 -25.56 10.47 -4.86
C ASP A 478 -24.03 10.33 -5.03
N ILE A 479 -23.52 10.65 -6.21
CA ILE A 479 -22.07 10.79 -6.43
C ILE A 479 -21.54 11.83 -5.45
N CYS A 480 -20.60 11.42 -4.62
CA CYS A 480 -20.00 12.29 -3.62
C CYS A 480 -18.46 12.36 -3.70
N PHE A 481 -17.85 11.48 -4.47
CA PHE A 481 -16.40 11.42 -4.64
C PHE A 481 -16.05 11.35 -6.13
N VAL A 482 -15.27 12.31 -6.63
CA VAL A 482 -14.62 12.22 -7.94
C VAL A 482 -13.23 11.65 -7.74
N SER A 483 -13.16 10.33 -7.75
CA SER A 483 -12.00 9.55 -7.31
C SER A 483 -10.84 9.50 -8.30
N GLU A 484 -11.07 9.98 -9.54
CA GLU A 484 -10.03 10.37 -10.49
C GLU A 484 -10.54 11.49 -11.39
N PHE A 485 -9.72 12.54 -11.57
CA PHE A 485 -10.01 13.62 -12.50
C PHE A 485 -8.73 14.38 -12.92
N GLY A 486 -8.86 15.21 -13.92
CA GLY A 486 -7.79 16.10 -14.38
C GLY A 486 -6.85 15.42 -15.35
N GLY A 487 -5.76 14.90 -14.89
CA GLY A 487 -4.76 14.24 -15.75
C GLY A 487 -4.20 15.16 -16.84
N ILE A 488 -4.07 16.45 -16.51
CA ILE A 488 -3.71 17.51 -17.48
C ILE A 488 -2.23 17.36 -17.83
N ARG A 489 -1.93 17.12 -19.12
CA ARG A 489 -0.56 17.16 -19.62
C ARG A 489 -0.13 18.59 -19.91
N MET A 490 1.06 18.95 -19.41
CA MET A 490 1.74 20.16 -19.84
C MET A 490 2.79 19.79 -20.91
N LYS A 491 2.79 20.50 -22.04
CA LYS A 491 3.76 20.31 -23.11
C LYS A 491 5.15 20.71 -22.63
N LEU A 492 5.97 19.73 -22.29
CA LEU A 492 7.41 19.90 -22.06
C LEU A 492 8.13 19.81 -23.40
N LYS A 493 9.26 20.49 -23.55
CA LYS A 493 9.87 20.82 -24.84
C LYS A 493 10.17 19.65 -25.79
N ASP A 494 10.40 18.44 -25.31
CA ASP A 494 10.67 17.26 -26.16
C ASP A 494 10.28 15.99 -25.38
N GLY A 495 9.23 15.30 -25.77
CA GLY A 495 8.90 14.02 -25.17
C GLY A 495 7.69 13.34 -25.80
N GLU A 496 7.85 12.10 -26.18
CA GLU A 496 6.76 11.17 -26.40
C GLU A 496 6.15 10.84 -25.05
N GLY A 497 4.89 11.21 -24.84
CA GLY A 497 4.14 10.91 -23.63
C GLY A 497 2.69 11.30 -23.84
N TRP A 498 1.83 10.92 -22.90
CA TRP A 498 0.40 11.19 -23.01
C TRP A 498 -0.18 11.75 -21.69
N GLY A 499 -1.36 12.29 -21.78
CA GLY A 499 -2.22 12.73 -20.69
C GLY A 499 -3.63 12.96 -21.23
N TYR A 500 -4.56 13.30 -20.35
CA TYR A 500 -5.96 13.42 -20.76
C TYR A 500 -6.25 14.74 -21.49
N GLY A 501 -6.98 14.65 -22.59
CA GLY A 501 -7.44 15.77 -23.40
C GLY A 501 -6.33 16.56 -24.11
N LYS A 502 -6.58 17.84 -24.38
CA LYS A 502 -5.60 18.71 -25.06
C LYS A 502 -4.51 19.15 -24.09
N GLU A 503 -3.26 19.05 -24.51
CA GLU A 503 -2.10 19.57 -23.77
C GLU A 503 -2.25 21.07 -23.48
N THR A 504 -1.66 21.52 -22.37
CA THR A 504 -1.52 22.95 -22.05
C THR A 504 -0.19 23.46 -22.57
N ASP A 505 -0.22 24.66 -23.17
CA ASP A 505 0.95 25.27 -23.81
C ASP A 505 1.74 26.19 -22.82
N SER A 506 1.19 26.43 -21.63
CA SER A 506 1.81 27.32 -20.62
C SER A 506 1.38 26.98 -19.20
N VAL A 507 2.19 27.36 -18.23
CA VAL A 507 1.86 27.29 -16.79
C VAL A 507 0.54 28.01 -16.50
N LYS A 508 0.31 29.18 -17.12
CA LYS A 508 -0.92 29.95 -16.92
C LYS A 508 -2.16 29.19 -17.41
N ASP A 509 -2.08 28.53 -18.56
CA ASP A 509 -3.18 27.73 -19.11
C ASP A 509 -3.45 26.53 -18.21
N PHE A 510 -2.39 25.84 -17.75
CA PHE A 510 -2.52 24.74 -16.80
C PHE A 510 -3.22 25.20 -15.51
N VAL A 511 -2.71 26.24 -14.86
CA VAL A 511 -3.26 26.76 -13.60
C VAL A 511 -4.71 27.19 -13.74
N ASN A 512 -5.07 27.85 -14.84
CA ASN A 512 -6.45 28.27 -15.10
C ASN A 512 -7.37 27.05 -15.25
N ARG A 513 -6.96 26.04 -16.01
CA ARG A 513 -7.76 24.82 -16.20
C ARG A 513 -7.88 24.04 -14.90
N TYR A 514 -6.78 23.81 -14.19
CA TYR A 514 -6.76 23.18 -12.88
C TYR A 514 -7.71 23.89 -11.91
N LYS A 515 -7.60 25.23 -11.81
CA LYS A 515 -8.46 26.05 -10.95
C LYS A 515 -9.94 25.85 -11.29
N THR A 516 -10.28 25.91 -12.57
CA THR A 516 -11.68 25.76 -13.01
C THR A 516 -12.27 24.42 -12.62
N LEU A 517 -11.50 23.34 -12.77
CA LEU A 517 -11.92 22.00 -12.38
C LEU A 517 -12.07 21.85 -10.87
N VAL A 518 -11.07 22.30 -10.11
CA VAL A 518 -11.06 22.19 -8.64
C VAL A 518 -12.15 23.06 -8.01
N ASP A 519 -12.33 24.30 -8.49
CA ASP A 519 -13.38 25.19 -7.98
C ASP A 519 -14.77 24.55 -8.16
N ALA A 520 -15.04 23.95 -9.31
CA ALA A 520 -16.34 23.31 -9.56
C ALA A 520 -16.63 22.14 -8.62
N LEU A 521 -15.59 21.41 -8.17
CA LEU A 521 -15.73 20.33 -7.19
C LEU A 521 -15.89 20.89 -5.77
N LEU A 522 -15.08 21.87 -5.39
CA LEU A 522 -15.12 22.47 -4.04
C LEU A 522 -16.40 23.27 -3.78
N ASP A 523 -16.96 23.92 -4.81
CA ASP A 523 -18.20 24.71 -4.70
C ASP A 523 -19.47 23.85 -4.73
N ASN A 524 -19.37 22.56 -5.08
CA ASN A 524 -20.50 21.67 -5.14
C ASN A 524 -20.76 20.99 -3.77
N PRO A 525 -21.89 21.29 -3.08
CA PRO A 525 -22.16 20.74 -1.75
C PRO A 525 -22.44 19.22 -1.74
N LYS A 526 -22.59 18.58 -2.89
CA LYS A 526 -22.72 17.13 -2.99
C LYS A 526 -21.37 16.42 -3.02
N ILE A 527 -20.32 17.11 -3.46
CA ILE A 527 -18.98 16.53 -3.55
C ILE A 527 -18.26 16.73 -2.21
N THR A 528 -17.75 15.65 -1.68
CA THR A 528 -17.10 15.61 -0.36
C THR A 528 -15.65 15.13 -0.43
N ALA A 529 -15.25 14.66 -1.62
CA ALA A 529 -13.90 14.20 -1.90
C ALA A 529 -13.57 14.34 -3.39
N PHE A 530 -12.29 14.56 -3.68
CA PHE A 530 -11.73 14.40 -5.02
C PHE A 530 -10.34 13.75 -4.97
N CYS A 531 -9.89 13.17 -6.09
CA CYS A 531 -8.53 12.71 -6.28
C CYS A 531 -8.00 13.14 -7.65
N TYR A 532 -6.97 13.99 -7.66
CA TYR A 532 -6.35 14.49 -8.90
C TYR A 532 -5.34 13.48 -9.45
N THR A 533 -5.38 13.21 -10.73
CA THR A 533 -4.43 12.36 -11.46
C THR A 533 -3.37 13.25 -12.10
N GLN A 534 -2.07 13.24 -11.68
CA GLN A 534 -1.50 12.46 -10.59
C GLN A 534 -0.32 13.22 -9.94
N LEU A 535 0.34 12.64 -8.93
CA LEU A 535 1.45 13.29 -8.22
C LEU A 535 2.67 13.47 -9.13
N THR A 536 3.19 12.38 -9.69
CA THR A 536 4.36 12.38 -10.56
C THR A 536 4.01 11.78 -11.92
N ASP A 537 4.74 12.16 -12.95
CA ASP A 537 4.78 11.35 -14.18
C ASP A 537 5.29 9.95 -13.85
N VAL A 538 4.86 8.99 -14.64
CA VAL A 538 5.42 7.64 -14.64
C VAL A 538 5.69 7.25 -16.09
N GLU A 539 6.96 7.16 -16.45
CA GLU A 539 7.41 6.79 -17.80
C GLU A 539 6.68 7.59 -18.91
N GLN A 540 5.87 6.94 -19.75
CA GLN A 540 5.13 7.56 -20.85
C GLN A 540 3.85 8.32 -20.40
N GLU A 541 3.34 8.10 -19.20
CA GLU A 541 2.22 8.83 -18.65
C GLU A 541 2.70 10.14 -18.00
N GLN A 542 2.49 11.27 -18.70
CA GLN A 542 3.11 12.57 -18.38
C GLN A 542 2.08 13.61 -17.93
N ASN A 543 1.16 13.24 -17.06
CA ASN A 543 0.11 14.09 -16.50
C ASN A 543 0.30 14.41 -15.02
N GLY A 544 1.45 14.05 -14.43
CA GLY A 544 1.82 14.38 -13.06
C GLY A 544 2.02 15.89 -12.83
N LEU A 545 1.90 16.32 -11.58
CA LEU A 545 2.28 17.68 -11.15
C LEU A 545 3.79 17.84 -11.05
N TYR A 546 4.49 16.75 -10.86
CA TYR A 546 5.95 16.63 -10.93
C TYR A 546 6.35 15.73 -12.11
N THR A 547 7.55 15.95 -12.63
CA THR A 547 8.15 15.00 -13.60
C THR A 547 8.42 13.66 -12.91
N TYR A 548 8.77 12.63 -13.70
CA TYR A 548 9.18 11.34 -13.13
C TYR A 548 10.39 11.48 -12.18
N ASP A 549 11.31 12.42 -12.49
CA ASP A 549 12.47 12.76 -11.64
C ASP A 549 12.11 13.71 -10.46
N ARG A 550 10.83 13.87 -10.14
CA ARG A 550 10.32 14.69 -9.03
C ARG A 550 10.62 16.20 -9.11
N VAL A 551 10.87 16.70 -10.31
CA VAL A 551 10.97 18.15 -10.55
C VAL A 551 9.58 18.74 -10.71
N PRO A 552 9.20 19.80 -9.97
CA PRO A 552 7.86 20.38 -10.09
C PRO A 552 7.66 20.99 -11.49
N LYS A 553 6.58 20.62 -12.16
CA LYS A 553 6.18 21.22 -13.44
C LYS A 553 5.49 22.57 -13.23
N ILE A 554 4.81 22.69 -12.11
CA ILE A 554 4.11 23.89 -11.67
C ILE A 554 4.63 24.25 -10.28
N ALA A 555 4.92 25.52 -10.05
CA ALA A 555 5.34 25.98 -8.73
C ALA A 555 4.22 25.72 -7.70
N PRO A 556 4.50 25.06 -6.57
CA PRO A 556 3.49 24.72 -5.57
C PRO A 556 2.66 25.91 -5.08
N GLU A 557 3.27 27.09 -4.99
CA GLU A 557 2.63 28.33 -4.55
C GLU A 557 1.47 28.77 -5.47
N LEU A 558 1.44 28.29 -6.71
CA LEU A 558 0.35 28.57 -7.67
C LEU A 558 -0.83 27.62 -7.48
N LEU A 559 -0.61 26.38 -7.06
CA LEU A 559 -1.67 25.37 -6.92
C LEU A 559 -2.18 25.27 -5.49
N LYS A 560 -1.34 25.38 -4.49
CA LYS A 560 -1.72 25.24 -3.07
C LYS A 560 -2.94 26.09 -2.68
N PRO A 561 -3.01 27.41 -3.01
CA PRO A 561 -4.16 28.24 -2.65
C PRO A 561 -5.47 27.79 -3.33
N ILE A 562 -5.37 27.11 -4.47
CA ILE A 562 -6.52 26.58 -5.20
C ILE A 562 -6.98 25.27 -4.55
N THR A 563 -6.04 24.34 -4.38
CA THR A 563 -6.32 22.98 -3.86
C THR A 563 -6.81 23.01 -2.41
N SER A 564 -6.19 23.85 -1.54
CA SER A 564 -6.49 23.90 -0.11
C SER A 564 -7.63 24.87 0.25
N ARG A 565 -8.30 25.49 -0.74
CA ARG A 565 -9.46 26.36 -0.50
C ARG A 565 -10.57 25.57 0.23
N LYS A 566 -11.31 26.23 1.12
CA LYS A 566 -12.48 25.63 1.76
C LYS A 566 -13.50 25.16 0.73
N ALA A 567 -14.04 23.99 0.95
CA ALA A 567 -15.14 23.42 0.18
C ALA A 567 -16.49 23.80 0.80
N ALA A 568 -17.56 23.73 0.00
CA ALA A 568 -18.91 24.03 0.44
C ALA A 568 -19.36 23.24 1.69
N ILE A 569 -18.87 22.00 1.86
CA ILE A 569 -19.19 21.17 3.04
C ILE A 569 -18.43 21.58 4.33
N GLU A 570 -17.44 22.45 4.22
CA GLU A 570 -16.61 22.93 5.34
C GLU A 570 -17.01 24.36 5.78
N GLU A 571 -17.99 24.99 5.11
CA GLU A 571 -18.56 26.28 5.49
C GLU A 571 -19.65 26.11 6.55
#